data_d0c47e772d371ca374f1e8112265c5b3
#
_entry.id   d0c47e772d371ca374f1e8112265c5b3
#
_cell.length_a   1.000
_cell.length_b   1.000
_cell.length_c   1.000
_cell.angle_alpha   90.00
_cell.angle_beta   90.00
_cell.angle_gamma   90.00
#
_symmetry.space_group_name_H-M   'P 1'
#
loop_
_entity.id
_entity.type
_entity.pdbx_description
1 polymer ?
#
loop_
_entity_poly.entity_id
_entity_poly.type
_entity_poly.pdbx_seq_one_letter_code
_entity_poly.pdbx_strand_id
1 'polypeptide(L)'
;MKTQHIVHLSTYPADDIRIFQKACKSEVAEGYRVTQIVCHNSDETVDGVEIRSMPRSKRRLSRMIVLPWRMFRAATQQDGDIYQFHHPDLMLAGLLLKLSGKKVIYDTREFYPDKILSMRWIPAKLRPIASSAFALYERITSAAWDHVIVADRYSAKAFKGRPVSVVPNYPLLTPVEPTTVGKHKKHTLIYVGGLSAERGLLVMLKIAELLRDHNVELQLMGNCPFPEDEERIHAVPNVQYLGNQDLQGVYQHLGEADLGLLLLQPVPAYTYAGENTLKLFEYMWCGLPVVSSDFPNLRQIIESAQCGICIDPRDAERAAAAILRLLEEPELRQKMGTNGRNAILSAYNWPAASRVLSQIYQNVLSGKRSAVEPLPLWSVEPVDAAPCSTRVVA
;
A
#
# COMPACT_ATOMS: atom_id res chain seq x y z
N MET A 1 -24.40 12.45 24.49
CA MET A 1 -22.97 12.80 24.36
C MET A 1 -22.79 13.57 23.05
N LYS A 2 -21.90 14.58 23.00
CA LYS A 2 -21.60 15.29 21.73
C LYS A 2 -20.91 14.29 20.79
N THR A 3 -21.38 14.14 19.57
CA THR A 3 -20.71 13.33 18.54
C THR A 3 -19.32 13.90 18.27
N GLN A 4 -18.27 13.11 18.42
CA GLN A 4 -16.89 13.52 18.18
C GLN A 4 -16.66 13.71 16.68
N HIS A 5 -15.88 14.72 16.31
CA HIS A 5 -15.69 15.13 14.92
C HIS A 5 -14.22 14.96 14.51
N ILE A 6 -13.99 14.15 13.46
CA ILE A 6 -12.69 13.92 12.84
C ILE A 6 -12.62 14.67 11.51
N VAL A 7 -11.57 15.45 11.31
CA VAL A 7 -11.36 16.24 10.10
C VAL A 7 -10.08 15.74 9.38
N HIS A 8 -10.27 15.18 8.20
CA HIS A 8 -9.17 14.73 7.34
C HIS A 8 -8.74 15.84 6.37
N LEU A 9 -7.43 16.05 6.24
CA LEU A 9 -6.83 16.94 5.25
C LEU A 9 -6.01 16.10 4.27
N SER A 10 -6.35 16.15 2.98
CA SER A 10 -5.72 15.31 1.97
C SER A 10 -5.45 16.02 0.66
N THR A 11 -4.32 15.68 0.02
CA THR A 11 -4.00 16.04 -1.37
C THR A 11 -4.25 14.89 -2.35
N TYR A 12 -4.67 13.73 -1.86
CA TYR A 12 -5.11 12.59 -2.66
C TYR A 12 -6.53 12.82 -3.21
N PRO A 13 -7.00 12.02 -4.19
CA PRO A 13 -8.38 12.07 -4.66
C PRO A 13 -9.41 11.92 -3.53
N ALA A 14 -10.63 12.45 -3.71
CA ALA A 14 -11.68 12.40 -2.70
C ALA A 14 -12.14 10.96 -2.40
N ASP A 15 -12.08 10.09 -3.39
CA ASP A 15 -12.44 8.67 -3.36
C ASP A 15 -11.26 7.75 -3.01
N ASP A 16 -10.14 8.31 -2.56
CA ASP A 16 -8.94 7.52 -2.22
C ASP A 16 -9.26 6.32 -1.32
N ILE A 17 -8.77 5.15 -1.71
CA ILE A 17 -9.09 3.88 -1.05
C ILE A 17 -8.71 3.89 0.44
N ARG A 18 -7.52 4.39 0.82
CA ARG A 18 -7.06 4.37 2.21
C ARG A 18 -7.79 5.40 3.07
N ILE A 19 -8.03 6.61 2.54
CA ILE A 19 -8.65 7.68 3.31
C ILE A 19 -10.15 7.52 3.31
N PHE A 20 -10.79 7.60 2.13
CA PHE A 20 -12.24 7.62 2.03
C PHE A 20 -12.86 6.25 2.28
N GLN A 21 -12.48 5.23 1.44
CA GLN A 21 -13.15 3.92 1.49
C GLN A 21 -12.85 3.13 2.78
N LYS A 22 -11.69 3.38 3.40
CA LYS A 22 -11.26 2.69 4.61
C LYS A 22 -11.44 3.55 5.86
N ALA A 23 -10.61 4.59 6.07
CA ALA A 23 -10.61 5.37 7.30
C ALA A 23 -11.95 6.08 7.52
N CYS A 24 -12.34 7.01 6.63
CA CYS A 24 -13.54 7.83 6.82
C CYS A 24 -14.82 7.01 6.96
N LYS A 25 -15.01 5.95 6.13
CA LYS A 25 -16.20 5.09 6.24
C LYS A 25 -16.22 4.28 7.54
N SER A 26 -15.07 3.79 8.01
CA SER A 26 -14.99 3.09 9.29
C SER A 26 -15.32 4.02 10.47
N GLU A 27 -14.85 5.25 10.42
CA GLU A 27 -15.11 6.27 11.43
C GLU A 27 -16.61 6.66 11.47
N VAL A 28 -17.24 6.82 10.31
CA VAL A 28 -18.71 7.04 10.22
C VAL A 28 -19.45 5.84 10.82
N ALA A 29 -19.03 4.62 10.51
CA ALA A 29 -19.65 3.40 11.05
C ALA A 29 -19.46 3.27 12.58
N GLU A 30 -18.41 3.83 13.15
CA GLU A 30 -18.15 3.93 14.60
C GLU A 30 -18.91 5.10 15.26
N GLY A 31 -19.63 5.91 14.48
CA GLY A 31 -20.46 7.01 15.00
C GLY A 31 -19.75 8.36 15.12
N TYR A 32 -18.56 8.52 14.53
CA TYR A 32 -17.92 9.83 14.41
C TYR A 32 -18.61 10.67 13.33
N ARG A 33 -18.65 11.98 13.52
CA ARG A 33 -18.83 12.92 12.42
C ARG A 33 -17.51 13.03 11.67
N VAL A 34 -17.53 12.92 10.33
CA VAL A 34 -16.30 12.92 9.52
C VAL A 34 -16.40 13.97 8.43
N THR A 35 -15.38 14.84 8.36
CA THR A 35 -15.22 15.80 7.26
C THR A 35 -13.89 15.55 6.56
N GLN A 36 -13.90 15.43 5.23
CA GLN A 36 -12.71 15.31 4.40
C GLN A 36 -12.50 16.60 3.60
N ILE A 37 -11.43 17.35 3.89
CA ILE A 37 -10.99 18.53 3.14
C ILE A 37 -10.02 18.08 2.08
N VAL A 38 -10.40 18.19 0.81
CA VAL A 38 -9.66 17.59 -0.32
C VAL A 38 -9.79 18.43 -1.59
N CYS A 39 -8.84 18.28 -2.52
CA CYS A 39 -8.97 18.90 -3.84
C CYS A 39 -10.06 18.20 -4.65
N HIS A 40 -11.23 18.83 -4.70
CA HIS A 40 -12.44 18.31 -5.35
C HIS A 40 -13.18 19.43 -6.12
N ASN A 41 -14.20 19.07 -6.89
CA ASN A 41 -14.92 20.04 -7.72
C ASN A 41 -15.98 20.80 -6.95
N SER A 42 -16.66 20.16 -5.98
CA SER A 42 -17.77 20.73 -5.20
C SER A 42 -17.82 20.12 -3.80
N ASP A 43 -18.47 20.81 -2.89
CA ASP A 43 -18.84 20.26 -1.59
C ASP A 43 -19.97 19.25 -1.79
N GLU A 44 -19.87 18.11 -1.11
CA GLU A 44 -20.88 17.05 -1.14
C GLU A 44 -20.84 16.20 0.13
N THR A 45 -21.82 15.33 0.30
CA THR A 45 -21.82 14.31 1.35
C THR A 45 -22.02 12.95 0.70
N VAL A 46 -21.07 12.06 0.90
CA VAL A 46 -21.07 10.70 0.34
C VAL A 46 -20.87 9.70 1.47
N ASP A 47 -21.75 8.72 1.60
CA ASP A 47 -21.70 7.66 2.62
C ASP A 47 -21.52 8.18 4.07
N GLY A 48 -22.13 9.34 4.37
CA GLY A 48 -22.04 9.99 5.68
C GLY A 48 -20.77 10.82 5.91
N VAL A 49 -19.85 10.88 4.96
CA VAL A 49 -18.65 11.72 4.99
C VAL A 49 -18.93 13.06 4.32
N GLU A 50 -18.70 14.17 5.03
CA GLU A 50 -18.79 15.51 4.48
C GLU A 50 -17.51 15.84 3.70
N ILE A 51 -17.60 15.98 2.39
CA ILE A 51 -16.47 16.39 1.52
C ILE A 51 -16.51 17.91 1.38
N ARG A 52 -15.40 18.57 1.74
CA ARG A 52 -15.18 20.01 1.57
C ARG A 52 -14.13 20.22 0.48
N SER A 53 -14.57 20.83 -0.61
CA SER A 53 -13.78 21.01 -1.81
C SER A 53 -12.73 22.10 -1.68
N MET A 54 -11.53 21.82 -2.18
CA MET A 54 -10.45 22.79 -2.28
C MET A 54 -9.94 22.86 -3.73
N PRO A 55 -9.62 24.05 -4.25
CA PRO A 55 -9.11 24.18 -5.61
C PRO A 55 -7.73 23.52 -5.74
N ARG A 56 -7.53 22.76 -6.83
CA ARG A 56 -6.26 22.13 -7.15
C ARG A 56 -5.16 23.17 -7.39
N SER A 57 -4.00 22.98 -6.79
CA SER A 57 -2.83 23.82 -7.04
C SER A 57 -1.96 23.21 -8.14
N LYS A 58 -1.74 23.96 -9.24
CA LYS A 58 -0.92 23.53 -10.39
C LYS A 58 0.58 23.75 -10.18
N ARG A 59 0.98 24.73 -9.34
CA ARG A 59 2.39 25.11 -9.12
C ARG A 59 2.93 24.48 -7.83
N ARG A 60 4.16 23.93 -7.84
CA ARG A 60 4.77 23.24 -6.68
C ARG A 60 4.87 24.15 -5.45
N LEU A 61 5.35 25.40 -5.58
CA LEU A 61 5.41 26.35 -4.46
C LEU A 61 4.03 26.66 -3.88
N SER A 62 3.01 26.77 -4.73
CA SER A 62 1.63 26.96 -4.28
C SER A 62 1.10 25.73 -3.51
N ARG A 63 1.53 24.51 -3.87
CA ARG A 63 1.20 23.29 -3.11
C ARG A 63 1.85 23.27 -1.74
N MET A 64 3.05 23.81 -1.58
CA MET A 64 3.79 23.76 -0.32
C MET A 64 3.44 24.89 0.66
N ILE A 65 2.90 26.01 0.19
CA ILE A 65 2.61 27.19 1.03
C ILE A 65 1.12 27.56 0.97
N VAL A 66 0.60 27.83 -0.23
CA VAL A 66 -0.77 28.37 -0.39
C VAL A 66 -1.83 27.31 -0.08
N LEU A 67 -1.64 26.09 -0.55
CA LEU A 67 -2.62 25.01 -0.31
C LEU A 67 -2.69 24.62 1.18
N PRO A 68 -1.58 24.41 1.91
CA PRO A 68 -1.64 24.17 3.36
C PRO A 68 -2.30 25.29 4.14
N TRP A 69 -2.03 26.55 3.79
CA TRP A 69 -2.70 27.69 4.41
C TRP A 69 -4.21 27.70 4.19
N ARG A 70 -4.65 27.44 2.94
CA ARG A 70 -6.09 27.34 2.63
C ARG A 70 -6.74 26.18 3.38
N MET A 71 -6.10 25.01 3.40
CA MET A 71 -6.59 23.83 4.13
C MET A 71 -6.65 24.09 5.64
N PHE A 72 -5.66 24.75 6.21
CA PHE A 72 -5.71 25.19 7.61
C PHE A 72 -6.94 26.06 7.89
N ARG A 73 -7.20 27.09 7.06
CA ARG A 73 -8.37 27.95 7.23
C ARG A 73 -9.68 27.19 7.10
N ALA A 74 -9.79 26.30 6.10
CA ALA A 74 -10.98 25.47 5.93
C ALA A 74 -11.16 24.52 7.12
N ALA A 75 -10.08 23.93 7.63
CA ALA A 75 -10.10 23.02 8.76
C ALA A 75 -10.56 23.72 10.05
N THR A 76 -10.07 24.93 10.33
CA THR A 76 -10.49 25.69 11.54
C THR A 76 -11.97 26.07 11.55
N GLN A 77 -12.63 26.09 10.39
CA GLN A 77 -14.07 26.32 10.27
C GLN A 77 -14.91 25.07 10.60
N GLN A 78 -14.29 23.88 10.68
CA GLN A 78 -15.01 22.62 10.90
C GLN A 78 -15.24 22.28 12.40
N ASP A 79 -14.61 22.98 13.32
CA ASP A 79 -14.66 22.70 14.79
C ASP A 79 -14.44 21.20 15.10
N GLY A 80 -13.39 20.60 14.51
CA GLY A 80 -13.04 19.21 14.73
C GLY A 80 -12.39 18.96 16.08
N ASP A 81 -12.61 17.78 16.65
CA ASP A 81 -11.94 17.29 17.86
C ASP A 81 -10.57 16.73 17.53
N ILE A 82 -10.39 16.10 16.33
CA ILE A 82 -9.12 15.60 15.79
C ILE A 82 -8.96 16.10 14.35
N TYR A 83 -7.74 16.48 14.01
CA TYR A 83 -7.34 16.84 12.65
C TYR A 83 -6.26 15.89 12.18
N GLN A 84 -6.54 15.09 11.14
CA GLN A 84 -5.61 14.13 10.56
C GLN A 84 -5.20 14.55 9.16
N PHE A 85 -3.89 14.74 8.92
CA PHE A 85 -3.41 15.05 7.59
C PHE A 85 -2.58 13.91 6.99
N HIS A 86 -2.73 13.71 5.66
CA HIS A 86 -2.29 12.48 4.98
C HIS A 86 -1.12 12.67 4.01
N HIS A 87 -0.48 13.82 3.97
CA HIS A 87 0.64 14.05 3.06
C HIS A 87 1.63 15.05 3.64
N PRO A 88 2.95 14.89 3.45
CA PRO A 88 3.94 15.85 3.96
C PRO A 88 3.78 17.26 3.41
N ASP A 89 3.20 17.46 2.22
CA ASP A 89 2.86 18.79 1.71
C ASP A 89 1.96 19.59 2.69
N LEU A 90 1.24 18.91 3.59
CA LEU A 90 0.33 19.49 4.56
C LEU A 90 0.92 19.70 5.95
N MET A 91 2.22 19.39 6.16
CA MET A 91 2.86 19.56 7.48
C MET A 91 2.75 21.00 7.99
N LEU A 92 2.80 22.01 7.12
CA LEU A 92 2.58 23.41 7.51
C LEU A 92 1.15 23.62 8.04
N ALA A 93 0.13 23.04 7.42
CA ALA A 93 -1.26 23.10 7.90
C ALA A 93 -1.37 22.43 9.28
N GLY A 94 -0.76 21.26 9.45
CA GLY A 94 -0.68 20.55 10.73
C GLY A 94 -0.03 21.39 11.83
N LEU A 95 1.10 22.05 11.55
CA LEU A 95 1.77 22.94 12.50
C LEU A 95 0.90 24.14 12.91
N LEU A 96 0.22 24.77 11.96
CA LEU A 96 -0.71 25.87 12.23
C LEU A 96 -1.89 25.42 13.08
N LEU A 97 -2.46 24.24 12.81
CA LEU A 97 -3.51 23.64 13.64
C LEU A 97 -2.99 23.37 15.07
N LYS A 98 -1.79 22.86 15.19
CA LYS A 98 -1.17 22.60 16.49
C LYS A 98 -0.94 23.87 17.29
N LEU A 99 -0.42 24.93 16.65
CA LEU A 99 -0.26 26.26 17.26
C LEU A 99 -1.61 26.88 17.67
N SER A 100 -2.70 26.51 17.01
CA SER A 100 -4.08 26.90 17.36
C SER A 100 -4.70 25.98 18.44
N GLY A 101 -3.89 25.15 19.13
CA GLY A 101 -4.34 24.30 20.23
C GLY A 101 -5.13 23.06 19.82
N LYS A 102 -5.16 22.71 18.52
CA LYS A 102 -5.90 21.55 18.01
C LYS A 102 -5.13 20.25 18.23
N LYS A 103 -5.85 19.11 18.32
CA LYS A 103 -5.27 17.76 18.32
C LYS A 103 -4.97 17.34 16.89
N VAL A 104 -3.72 16.98 16.60
CA VAL A 104 -3.24 16.75 15.22
C VAL A 104 -2.56 15.40 15.11
N ILE A 105 -3.00 14.61 14.13
CA ILE A 105 -2.41 13.33 13.75
C ILE A 105 -1.77 13.46 12.36
N TYR A 106 -0.55 12.97 12.22
CA TYR A 106 0.13 12.82 10.93
C TYR A 106 0.01 11.36 10.47
N ASP A 107 -0.63 11.10 9.33
CA ASP A 107 -0.73 9.79 8.70
C ASP A 107 0.13 9.76 7.44
N THR A 108 1.24 9.02 7.48
CA THR A 108 2.15 8.86 6.35
C THR A 108 2.13 7.43 5.81
N ARG A 109 2.00 7.32 4.48
CA ARG A 109 1.88 6.02 3.78
C ARG A 109 3.21 5.43 3.39
N GLU A 110 4.25 6.25 3.33
CA GLU A 110 5.55 5.91 2.75
C GLU A 110 6.67 6.52 3.59
N PHE A 111 7.83 5.87 3.58
CA PHE A 111 9.04 6.46 4.12
C PHE A 111 9.60 7.48 3.11
N TYR A 112 9.24 8.75 3.29
CA TYR A 112 9.56 9.82 2.35
C TYR A 112 11.05 10.05 2.12
N PRO A 113 11.96 9.90 3.09
CA PRO A 113 13.40 10.01 2.82
C PRO A 113 13.87 9.06 1.70
N ASP A 114 13.47 7.79 1.71
CA ASP A 114 13.83 6.82 0.67
C ASP A 114 13.12 7.12 -0.66
N LYS A 115 11.87 7.58 -0.59
CA LYS A 115 11.14 8.02 -1.78
C LYS A 115 11.83 9.18 -2.49
N ILE A 116 12.38 10.17 -1.75
CA ILE A 116 13.12 11.30 -2.30
C ILE A 116 14.36 10.84 -3.06
N LEU A 117 15.06 9.79 -2.60
CA LEU A 117 16.21 9.19 -3.29
C LEU A 117 15.84 8.63 -4.68
N SER A 118 14.58 8.23 -4.87
CA SER A 118 14.06 7.69 -6.13
C SER A 118 13.38 8.73 -7.02
N MET A 119 13.23 9.99 -6.59
CA MET A 119 12.55 11.03 -7.37
C MET A 119 13.40 11.53 -8.55
N ARG A 120 13.01 11.18 -9.78
CA ARG A 120 13.76 11.53 -11.01
C ARG A 120 13.85 13.04 -11.28
N TRP A 121 12.89 13.84 -10.81
CA TRP A 121 12.88 15.30 -10.99
C TRP A 121 13.86 16.05 -10.07
N ILE A 122 14.42 15.41 -9.05
CA ILE A 122 15.52 15.94 -8.25
C ILE A 122 16.83 15.48 -8.88
N PRO A 123 17.78 16.39 -9.18
CA PRO A 123 19.09 16.01 -9.68
C PRO A 123 19.76 14.97 -8.77
N ALA A 124 20.33 13.92 -9.34
CA ALA A 124 20.82 12.76 -8.59
C ALA A 124 21.78 13.15 -7.44
N LYS A 125 22.67 14.10 -7.67
CA LYS A 125 23.64 14.60 -6.67
C LYS A 125 22.98 15.33 -5.49
N LEU A 126 21.78 15.88 -5.67
CA LEU A 126 21.03 16.61 -4.62
C LEU A 126 20.06 15.72 -3.86
N ARG A 127 19.73 14.53 -4.35
CA ARG A 127 18.78 13.61 -3.70
C ARG A 127 19.17 13.23 -2.27
N PRO A 128 20.45 12.87 -1.96
CA PRO A 128 20.84 12.55 -0.59
C PRO A 128 20.69 13.74 0.37
N ILE A 129 21.04 14.94 -0.10
CA ILE A 129 20.91 16.17 0.69
C ILE A 129 19.43 16.47 0.95
N ALA A 130 18.59 16.41 -0.08
CA ALA A 130 17.14 16.63 0.04
C ALA A 130 16.48 15.60 0.94
N SER A 131 16.88 14.31 0.84
CA SER A 131 16.41 13.23 1.70
C SER A 131 16.76 13.47 3.17
N SER A 132 18.03 13.81 3.45
CA SER A 132 18.49 14.09 4.82
C SER A 132 17.83 15.33 5.42
N ALA A 133 17.69 16.40 4.62
CA ALA A 133 17.01 17.62 5.05
C ALA A 133 15.53 17.36 5.35
N PHE A 134 14.86 16.57 4.52
CA PHE A 134 13.48 16.18 4.75
C PHE A 134 13.33 15.28 6.00
N ALA A 135 14.21 14.31 6.19
CA ALA A 135 14.22 13.44 7.37
C ALA A 135 14.38 14.26 8.68
N LEU A 136 15.27 15.26 8.66
CA LEU A 136 15.45 16.17 9.78
C LEU A 136 14.19 17.02 10.03
N TYR A 137 13.61 17.58 8.98
CA TYR A 137 12.36 18.36 9.05
C TYR A 137 11.21 17.53 9.63
N GLU A 138 11.00 16.31 9.11
CA GLU A 138 9.97 15.38 9.58
C GLU A 138 10.20 14.99 11.05
N ARG A 139 11.45 14.71 11.44
CA ARG A 139 11.82 14.38 12.82
C ARG A 139 11.55 15.55 13.79
N ILE A 140 11.86 16.78 13.39
CA ILE A 140 11.62 17.97 14.22
C ILE A 140 10.12 18.20 14.37
N THR A 141 9.39 18.24 13.28
CA THR A 141 7.95 18.52 13.28
C THR A 141 7.14 17.43 13.95
N SER A 142 7.59 16.16 13.89
CA SER A 142 6.92 15.04 14.57
C SER A 142 6.82 15.21 16.08
N ALA A 143 7.64 16.06 16.69
CA ALA A 143 7.55 16.38 18.12
C ALA A 143 6.24 17.13 18.48
N ALA A 144 5.67 17.86 17.51
CA ALA A 144 4.46 18.65 17.72
C ALA A 144 3.18 17.81 17.63
N TRP A 145 3.19 16.69 16.89
CA TRP A 145 2.00 15.89 16.67
C TRP A 145 1.54 15.14 17.91
N ASP A 146 0.23 15.00 18.08
CA ASP A 146 -0.32 14.19 19.17
C ASP A 146 -0.11 12.70 18.90
N HIS A 147 -0.13 12.30 17.62
CA HIS A 147 0.18 10.94 17.16
C HIS A 147 0.71 10.94 15.73
N VAL A 148 1.50 9.91 15.40
CA VAL A 148 1.93 9.60 14.02
C VAL A 148 1.40 8.23 13.64
N ILE A 149 0.76 8.14 12.48
CA ILE A 149 0.34 6.89 11.87
C ILE A 149 1.26 6.60 10.69
N VAL A 150 1.75 5.38 10.61
CA VAL A 150 2.56 4.89 9.49
C VAL A 150 1.95 3.62 8.92
N ALA A 151 2.23 3.34 7.64
CA ALA A 151 1.66 2.18 6.96
C ALA A 151 2.44 0.88 7.18
N ASP A 152 3.65 0.94 7.73
CA ASP A 152 4.51 -0.23 7.95
C ASP A 152 5.52 -0.01 9.09
N ARG A 153 6.06 -1.12 9.62
CA ARG A 153 7.04 -1.11 10.72
C ARG A 153 8.37 -0.48 10.35
N TYR A 154 8.75 -0.49 9.08
CA TYR A 154 9.99 0.15 8.63
C TYR A 154 9.89 1.67 8.78
N SER A 155 8.79 2.25 8.30
CA SER A 155 8.51 3.68 8.41
C SER A 155 8.41 4.16 9.86
N ALA A 156 7.95 3.31 10.79
CA ALA A 156 7.86 3.64 12.21
C ALA A 156 9.22 3.99 12.84
N LYS A 157 10.32 3.43 12.30
CA LYS A 157 11.68 3.68 12.80
C LYS A 157 12.09 5.16 12.70
N ALA A 158 11.55 5.91 11.74
CA ALA A 158 11.80 7.35 11.58
C ALA A 158 11.29 8.17 12.78
N PHE A 159 10.27 7.68 13.47
CA PHE A 159 9.57 8.37 14.55
C PHE A 159 9.91 7.81 15.94
N LYS A 160 11.07 7.16 16.08
CA LYS A 160 11.51 6.60 17.38
C LYS A 160 11.45 7.65 18.49
N GLY A 161 10.83 7.30 19.62
CA GLY A 161 10.61 8.20 20.76
C GLY A 161 9.41 9.15 20.60
N ARG A 162 8.57 8.93 19.59
CA ARG A 162 7.30 9.63 19.39
C ARG A 162 6.12 8.66 19.55
N PRO A 163 4.90 9.15 19.83
CA PRO A 163 3.69 8.33 19.79
C PRO A 163 3.43 7.94 18.33
N VAL A 164 3.92 6.78 17.91
CA VAL A 164 3.77 6.25 16.54
C VAL A 164 3.11 4.89 16.59
N SER A 165 2.16 4.66 15.68
CA SER A 165 1.48 3.36 15.52
C SER A 165 1.43 2.95 14.06
N VAL A 166 1.47 1.65 13.83
CA VAL A 166 1.38 1.07 12.49
C VAL A 166 -0.09 0.74 12.19
N VAL A 167 -0.64 1.40 11.17
CA VAL A 167 -1.96 1.08 10.60
C VAL A 167 -1.75 0.69 9.14
N PRO A 168 -1.59 -0.61 8.85
CA PRO A 168 -1.29 -1.07 7.50
C PRO A 168 -2.42 -0.80 6.51
N ASN A 169 -2.07 -0.73 5.23
CA ASN A 169 -3.05 -0.54 4.16
C ASN A 169 -3.66 -1.89 3.69
N TYR A 170 -4.08 -2.73 4.63
CA TYR A 170 -4.66 -4.04 4.34
C TYR A 170 -5.96 -3.94 3.52
N PRO A 171 -6.34 -4.98 2.76
CA PRO A 171 -7.54 -4.97 1.92
C PRO A 171 -8.83 -4.89 2.73
N LEU A 172 -9.88 -4.37 2.09
CA LEU A 172 -11.25 -4.56 2.53
C LEU A 172 -11.66 -6.01 2.26
N LEU A 173 -12.47 -6.59 3.14
CA LEU A 173 -13.04 -7.93 2.93
C LEU A 173 -14.27 -7.85 1.99
N THR A 174 -14.06 -7.37 0.77
CA THR A 174 -15.11 -7.41 -0.26
C THR A 174 -15.33 -8.86 -0.73
N PRO A 175 -16.58 -9.27 -1.03
CA PRO A 175 -16.81 -10.60 -1.57
C PRO A 175 -16.00 -10.83 -2.86
N VAL A 176 -15.16 -11.84 -2.85
CA VAL A 176 -14.34 -12.27 -4.00
C VAL A 176 -14.39 -13.78 -4.09
N GLU A 177 -14.70 -14.30 -5.27
CA GLU A 177 -14.58 -15.72 -5.55
C GLU A 177 -13.10 -16.13 -5.52
N PRO A 178 -12.74 -17.17 -4.76
CA PRO A 178 -11.36 -17.65 -4.75
C PRO A 178 -10.95 -18.16 -6.12
N THR A 179 -9.68 -17.97 -6.45
CA THR A 179 -9.07 -18.57 -7.65
C THR A 179 -9.30 -20.08 -7.69
N THR A 180 -9.79 -20.57 -8.81
CA THR A 180 -9.98 -22.00 -9.05
C THR A 180 -8.85 -22.52 -9.93
N VAL A 181 -7.95 -23.28 -9.31
CA VAL A 181 -6.80 -23.88 -10.00
C VAL A 181 -7.28 -24.83 -11.11
N GLY A 182 -6.69 -24.74 -12.31
CA GLY A 182 -6.84 -25.71 -13.39
C GLY A 182 -8.04 -25.53 -14.32
N LYS A 183 -8.74 -24.39 -14.28
CA LYS A 183 -9.90 -24.14 -15.18
C LYS A 183 -9.52 -23.70 -16.60
N HIS A 184 -8.30 -23.19 -16.79
CA HIS A 184 -7.91 -22.57 -18.07
C HIS A 184 -6.99 -23.46 -18.90
N LYS A 185 -7.15 -23.41 -20.24
CA LYS A 185 -6.26 -24.10 -21.19
C LYS A 185 -4.85 -23.50 -21.22
N LYS A 186 -4.69 -22.28 -20.74
CA LYS A 186 -3.44 -21.51 -20.69
C LYS A 186 -3.20 -21.02 -19.27
N HIS A 187 -1.98 -21.14 -18.80
CA HIS A 187 -1.62 -20.60 -17.49
C HIS A 187 -1.47 -19.08 -17.54
N THR A 188 -2.00 -18.40 -16.54
CA THR A 188 -1.99 -16.95 -16.46
C THR A 188 -1.19 -16.45 -15.26
N LEU A 189 -0.12 -15.70 -15.56
CA LEU A 189 0.59 -14.88 -14.57
C LEU A 189 -0.02 -13.48 -14.59
N ILE A 190 -0.13 -12.84 -13.43
CA ILE A 190 -0.70 -11.49 -13.36
C ILE A 190 0.14 -10.54 -12.52
N TYR A 191 0.24 -9.28 -12.98
CA TYR A 191 0.75 -8.18 -12.19
C TYR A 191 -0.26 -7.03 -12.18
N VAL A 192 -0.55 -6.49 -10.99
CA VAL A 192 -1.45 -5.35 -10.79
C VAL A 192 -0.70 -4.17 -10.17
N GLY A 193 -0.77 -3.00 -10.80
CA GLY A 193 -0.20 -1.76 -10.30
C GLY A 193 0.54 -0.96 -11.36
N GLY A 194 1.09 0.19 -11.02
CA GLY A 194 1.84 1.00 -11.98
C GLY A 194 3.02 0.23 -12.56
N LEU A 195 3.22 0.37 -13.86
CA LEU A 195 4.24 -0.33 -14.62
C LEU A 195 5.48 0.55 -14.75
N SER A 196 6.61 0.07 -14.26
CA SER A 196 7.92 0.73 -14.42
C SER A 196 9.05 -0.28 -14.19
N ALA A 197 10.25 0.07 -14.63
CA ALA A 197 11.46 -0.75 -14.40
C ALA A 197 11.67 -1.04 -12.91
N GLU A 198 11.49 -0.05 -12.04
CA GLU A 198 11.66 -0.21 -10.58
C GLU A 198 10.62 -1.14 -9.96
N ARG A 199 9.48 -1.31 -10.60
CA ARG A 199 8.42 -2.24 -10.20
C ARG A 199 8.51 -3.61 -10.87
N GLY A 200 9.63 -3.86 -11.57
CA GLY A 200 9.96 -5.17 -12.14
C GLY A 200 9.44 -5.41 -13.56
N LEU A 201 8.94 -4.38 -14.26
CA LEU A 201 8.40 -4.54 -15.60
C LEU A 201 9.35 -5.30 -16.53
N LEU A 202 10.63 -4.88 -16.62
CA LEU A 202 11.58 -5.48 -17.55
C LEU A 202 11.87 -6.96 -17.23
N VAL A 203 11.91 -7.31 -15.95
CA VAL A 203 12.10 -8.71 -15.52
C VAL A 203 10.86 -9.54 -15.84
N MET A 204 9.65 -9.00 -15.61
CA MET A 204 8.40 -9.69 -15.94
C MET A 204 8.28 -9.95 -17.45
N LEU A 205 8.66 -8.98 -18.30
CA LEU A 205 8.71 -9.18 -19.75
C LEU A 205 9.72 -10.27 -20.14
N LYS A 206 10.90 -10.27 -19.51
CA LYS A 206 11.91 -11.33 -19.75
C LYS A 206 11.42 -12.71 -19.33
N ILE A 207 10.74 -12.82 -18.19
CA ILE A 207 10.09 -14.06 -17.75
C ILE A 207 9.04 -14.51 -18.78
N ALA A 208 8.21 -13.60 -19.27
CA ALA A 208 7.22 -13.94 -20.30
C ALA A 208 7.88 -14.46 -21.57
N GLU A 209 8.98 -13.84 -22.04
CA GLU A 209 9.76 -14.36 -23.18
C GLU A 209 10.28 -15.78 -22.95
N LEU A 210 10.87 -16.06 -21.78
CA LEU A 210 11.38 -17.37 -21.41
C LEU A 210 10.27 -18.44 -21.33
N LEU A 211 9.06 -18.04 -20.99
CA LEU A 211 7.90 -18.93 -20.84
C LEU A 211 7.02 -19.00 -22.09
N ARG A 212 7.42 -18.41 -23.22
CA ARG A 212 6.61 -18.34 -24.45
C ARG A 212 6.12 -19.71 -24.93
N ASP A 213 7.00 -20.71 -24.89
CA ASP A 213 6.71 -22.04 -25.41
C ASP A 213 6.06 -22.98 -24.37
N HIS A 214 5.76 -22.48 -23.19
CA HIS A 214 5.19 -23.24 -22.08
C HIS A 214 3.68 -23.01 -21.85
N ASN A 215 2.98 -22.47 -22.86
CA ASN A 215 1.55 -22.16 -22.76
C ASN A 215 1.21 -21.23 -21.58
N VAL A 216 2.08 -20.23 -21.33
CA VAL A 216 1.94 -19.23 -20.26
C VAL A 216 1.68 -17.86 -20.86
N GLU A 217 0.77 -17.11 -20.26
CA GLU A 217 0.48 -15.72 -20.56
C GLU A 217 0.75 -14.82 -19.35
N LEU A 218 1.29 -13.63 -19.61
CA LEU A 218 1.44 -12.60 -18.60
C LEU A 218 0.42 -11.49 -18.83
N GLN A 219 -0.45 -11.25 -17.84
CA GLN A 219 -1.35 -10.12 -17.81
C GLN A 219 -0.75 -8.98 -16.99
N LEU A 220 -0.66 -7.79 -17.58
CA LEU A 220 -0.16 -6.57 -16.95
C LEU A 220 -1.30 -5.56 -16.83
N MET A 221 -1.61 -5.14 -15.60
CA MET A 221 -2.73 -4.26 -15.29
C MET A 221 -2.25 -3.04 -14.52
N GLY A 222 -2.58 -1.84 -15.02
CA GLY A 222 -2.28 -0.57 -14.37
C GLY A 222 -1.71 0.48 -15.31
N ASN A 223 -1.37 1.64 -14.76
CA ASN A 223 -0.83 2.75 -15.53
C ASN A 223 0.61 2.51 -15.98
N CYS A 224 0.87 2.67 -17.27
CA CYS A 224 2.21 2.71 -17.88
C CYS A 224 2.54 4.17 -18.23
N PRO A 225 3.33 4.90 -17.40
CA PRO A 225 3.55 6.32 -17.61
C PRO A 225 4.57 6.65 -18.71
N PHE A 226 5.28 5.65 -19.24
CA PHE A 226 6.34 5.83 -20.22
C PHE A 226 5.98 5.11 -21.52
N PRO A 227 5.85 5.84 -22.67
CA PRO A 227 5.51 5.22 -23.96
C PRO A 227 6.49 4.12 -24.39
N GLU A 228 7.78 4.30 -24.10
CA GLU A 228 8.82 3.32 -24.41
C GLU A 228 8.64 1.98 -23.65
N ASP A 229 8.05 2.02 -22.45
CA ASP A 229 7.73 0.81 -21.70
C ASP A 229 6.48 0.12 -22.25
N GLU A 230 5.51 0.88 -22.74
CA GLU A 230 4.32 0.34 -23.42
C GLU A 230 4.67 -0.33 -24.75
N GLU A 231 5.59 0.26 -25.54
CA GLU A 231 6.12 -0.37 -26.75
C GLU A 231 6.81 -1.71 -26.44
N ARG A 232 7.60 -1.79 -25.35
CA ARG A 232 8.23 -3.05 -24.91
C ARG A 232 7.22 -4.11 -24.50
N ILE A 233 6.13 -3.72 -23.85
CA ILE A 233 5.04 -4.65 -23.49
C ILE A 233 4.44 -5.27 -24.75
N HIS A 234 4.11 -4.46 -25.74
CA HIS A 234 3.51 -4.92 -26.99
C HIS A 234 4.45 -5.75 -27.88
N ALA A 235 5.77 -5.63 -27.67
CA ALA A 235 6.76 -6.42 -28.40
C ALA A 235 6.81 -7.90 -27.94
N VAL A 236 6.25 -8.28 -26.79
CA VAL A 236 6.27 -9.64 -26.27
C VAL A 236 4.93 -10.34 -26.53
N PRO A 237 4.87 -11.36 -27.41
CA PRO A 237 3.60 -11.90 -27.93
C PRO A 237 2.67 -12.55 -26.90
N ASN A 238 3.22 -13.10 -25.81
CA ASN A 238 2.46 -13.73 -24.75
C ASN A 238 2.25 -12.80 -23.53
N VAL A 239 2.28 -11.48 -23.76
CA VAL A 239 1.93 -10.46 -22.77
C VAL A 239 0.67 -9.74 -23.20
N GLN A 240 -0.29 -9.65 -22.31
CA GLN A 240 -1.52 -8.88 -22.48
C GLN A 240 -1.50 -7.65 -21.57
N TYR A 241 -1.55 -6.46 -22.15
CA TYR A 241 -1.70 -5.21 -21.41
C TYR A 241 -3.18 -4.85 -21.27
N LEU A 242 -3.68 -4.81 -20.04
CA LEU A 242 -5.09 -4.57 -19.72
C LEU A 242 -5.39 -3.10 -19.36
N GLY A 243 -4.35 -2.25 -19.29
CA GLY A 243 -4.52 -0.86 -18.89
C GLY A 243 -5.00 -0.71 -17.44
N ASN A 244 -5.61 0.44 -17.15
CA ASN A 244 -6.24 0.67 -15.84
C ASN A 244 -7.61 0.01 -15.81
N GLN A 245 -7.88 -0.72 -14.74
CA GLN A 245 -9.17 -1.34 -14.46
C GLN A 245 -9.76 -0.75 -13.17
N ASP A 246 -11.08 -0.81 -13.02
CA ASP A 246 -11.74 -0.58 -11.75
C ASP A 246 -11.51 -1.74 -10.77
N LEU A 247 -11.93 -1.57 -9.52
CA LEU A 247 -11.70 -2.57 -8.48
C LEU A 247 -12.35 -3.93 -8.80
N GLN A 248 -13.52 -3.91 -9.44
CA GLN A 248 -14.23 -5.13 -9.82
C GLN A 248 -13.47 -5.88 -10.92
N GLY A 249 -13.01 -5.19 -11.96
CA GLY A 249 -12.19 -5.76 -13.03
C GLY A 249 -10.86 -6.32 -12.49
N VAL A 250 -10.21 -5.62 -11.54
CA VAL A 250 -9.02 -6.15 -10.87
C VAL A 250 -9.30 -7.50 -10.21
N TYR A 251 -10.34 -7.60 -9.38
CA TYR A 251 -10.64 -8.85 -8.67
C TYR A 251 -11.10 -9.97 -9.60
N GLN A 252 -11.79 -9.65 -10.70
CA GLN A 252 -12.15 -10.65 -11.71
C GLN A 252 -10.88 -11.29 -12.31
N HIS A 253 -9.94 -10.49 -12.80
CA HIS A 253 -8.71 -11.01 -13.40
C HIS A 253 -7.82 -11.73 -12.39
N LEU A 254 -7.76 -11.26 -11.12
CA LEU A 254 -7.05 -11.97 -10.06
C LEU A 254 -7.66 -13.35 -9.79
N GLY A 255 -9.00 -13.48 -9.86
CA GLY A 255 -9.71 -14.76 -9.69
C GLY A 255 -9.49 -15.75 -10.84
N GLU A 256 -9.07 -15.27 -12.01
CA GLU A 256 -8.80 -16.07 -13.19
C GLU A 256 -7.30 -16.43 -13.37
N ALA A 257 -6.40 -15.82 -12.60
CA ALA A 257 -4.96 -16.05 -12.71
C ALA A 257 -4.49 -17.27 -11.90
N ASP A 258 -3.34 -17.84 -12.29
CA ASP A 258 -2.67 -18.94 -11.57
C ASP A 258 -1.65 -18.46 -10.57
N LEU A 259 -0.90 -17.39 -10.86
CA LEU A 259 0.16 -16.83 -10.01
C LEU A 259 0.20 -15.30 -10.09
N GLY A 260 0.34 -14.65 -8.94
CA GLY A 260 0.60 -13.21 -8.83
C GLY A 260 2.09 -12.88 -8.79
N LEU A 261 2.53 -11.93 -9.61
CA LEU A 261 3.91 -11.49 -9.63
C LEU A 261 4.11 -10.21 -8.81
N LEU A 262 5.14 -10.18 -7.97
CA LEU A 262 5.54 -9.03 -7.17
C LEU A 262 7.05 -8.85 -7.20
N LEU A 263 7.62 -8.50 -8.36
CA LEU A 263 9.04 -8.47 -8.65
C LEU A 263 9.65 -7.06 -8.53
N LEU A 264 9.39 -6.39 -7.41
CA LEU A 264 9.96 -5.07 -7.11
C LEU A 264 11.49 -5.12 -7.16
N GLN A 265 12.12 -4.10 -7.76
CA GLN A 265 13.58 -4.03 -7.89
C GLN A 265 14.22 -3.43 -6.62
N PRO A 266 15.50 -3.76 -6.32
CA PRO A 266 16.20 -3.31 -5.11
C PRO A 266 16.60 -1.84 -5.19
N VAL A 267 15.61 -0.97 -5.14
CA VAL A 267 15.77 0.49 -5.02
C VAL A 267 15.39 0.93 -3.61
N PRO A 268 15.92 2.06 -3.10
CA PRO A 268 15.66 2.51 -1.73
C PRO A 268 14.18 2.50 -1.35
N ALA A 269 13.29 2.93 -2.26
CA ALA A 269 11.85 2.99 -2.03
C ALA A 269 11.18 1.62 -1.84
N TYR A 270 11.79 0.51 -2.28
CA TYR A 270 11.16 -0.82 -2.28
C TYR A 270 11.90 -1.89 -1.48
N THR A 271 13.19 -1.71 -1.17
CA THR A 271 13.99 -2.73 -0.44
C THR A 271 13.35 -3.18 0.88
N TYR A 272 12.59 -2.30 1.51
CA TYR A 272 11.85 -2.60 2.76
C TYR A 272 10.33 -2.66 2.56
N ALA A 273 9.87 -2.86 1.32
CA ALA A 273 8.44 -3.11 1.05
C ALA A 273 7.94 -4.30 1.87
N GLY A 274 6.71 -4.21 2.34
CA GLY A 274 6.10 -5.22 3.20
C GLY A 274 4.62 -4.89 3.45
N GLU A 275 4.23 -4.55 4.67
CA GLU A 275 2.84 -4.27 5.09
C GLU A 275 2.15 -3.14 4.29
N ASN A 276 2.92 -2.26 3.64
CA ASN A 276 2.42 -1.21 2.75
C ASN A 276 2.18 -1.67 1.30
N THR A 277 2.45 -2.94 0.98
CA THR A 277 2.35 -3.50 -0.38
C THR A 277 0.96 -4.10 -0.62
N LEU A 278 -0.03 -3.25 -0.88
CA LEU A 278 -1.45 -3.64 -1.02
C LEU A 278 -1.67 -4.82 -1.96
N LYS A 279 -1.00 -4.85 -3.12
CA LYS A 279 -1.16 -5.93 -4.12
C LYS A 279 -0.81 -7.32 -3.60
N LEU A 280 0.16 -7.47 -2.67
CA LEU A 280 0.46 -8.74 -2.02
C LEU A 280 -0.79 -9.29 -1.32
N PHE A 281 -1.45 -8.43 -0.55
CA PHE A 281 -2.62 -8.81 0.23
C PHE A 281 -3.87 -9.00 -0.65
N GLU A 282 -3.98 -8.29 -1.78
CA GLU A 282 -5.02 -8.52 -2.78
C GLU A 282 -4.86 -9.88 -3.45
N TYR A 283 -3.63 -10.29 -3.82
CA TYR A 283 -3.35 -11.62 -4.32
C TYR A 283 -3.73 -12.70 -3.30
N MET A 284 -3.26 -12.53 -2.06
CA MET A 284 -3.60 -13.45 -0.96
C MET A 284 -5.13 -13.53 -0.74
N TRP A 285 -5.85 -12.40 -0.81
CA TRP A 285 -7.30 -12.35 -0.67
C TRP A 285 -8.03 -13.14 -1.76
N CYS A 286 -7.56 -13.07 -2.99
CA CYS A 286 -8.08 -13.88 -4.10
C CYS A 286 -7.66 -15.35 -4.03
N GLY A 287 -6.83 -15.75 -3.08
CA GLY A 287 -6.29 -17.11 -2.99
C GLY A 287 -5.24 -17.38 -4.07
N LEU A 288 -4.56 -16.35 -4.54
CA LEU A 288 -3.57 -16.43 -5.61
C LEU A 288 -2.16 -16.58 -4.99
N PRO A 289 -1.41 -17.66 -5.29
CA PRO A 289 -0.03 -17.80 -4.84
C PRO A 289 0.88 -16.72 -5.42
N VAL A 290 1.87 -16.28 -4.65
CA VAL A 290 2.70 -15.13 -5.00
C VAL A 290 4.14 -15.52 -5.30
N VAL A 291 4.68 -15.05 -6.44
CA VAL A 291 6.11 -15.05 -6.73
C VAL A 291 6.63 -13.64 -6.46
N SER A 292 7.42 -13.47 -5.42
CA SER A 292 7.82 -12.16 -4.89
C SER A 292 9.32 -11.95 -4.87
N SER A 293 9.71 -10.67 -4.87
CA SER A 293 11.07 -10.26 -4.56
C SER A 293 11.48 -10.73 -3.18
N ASP A 294 12.70 -11.22 -3.08
CA ASP A 294 13.31 -11.68 -1.84
C ASP A 294 13.81 -10.51 -0.98
N PHE A 295 12.85 -9.70 -0.50
CA PHE A 295 13.11 -8.61 0.44
C PHE A 295 12.70 -9.00 1.85
N PRO A 296 13.42 -8.55 2.89
CA PRO A 296 13.23 -9.05 4.25
C PRO A 296 11.78 -9.03 4.76
N ASN A 297 11.06 -7.92 4.54
CA ASN A 297 9.69 -7.78 5.03
C ASN A 297 8.69 -8.58 4.19
N LEU A 298 8.88 -8.65 2.85
CA LEU A 298 8.05 -9.48 1.97
C LEU A 298 8.25 -10.95 2.28
N ARG A 299 9.52 -11.40 2.40
CA ARG A 299 9.86 -12.77 2.79
C ARG A 299 9.18 -13.15 4.10
N GLN A 300 9.28 -12.31 5.12
CA GLN A 300 8.66 -12.58 6.42
C GLN A 300 7.15 -12.83 6.31
N ILE A 301 6.43 -12.00 5.53
CA ILE A 301 4.98 -12.16 5.34
C ILE A 301 4.67 -13.45 4.56
N ILE A 302 5.39 -13.69 3.45
CA ILE A 302 5.12 -14.80 2.52
C ILE A 302 5.45 -16.14 3.17
N GLU A 303 6.61 -16.24 3.85
CA GLU A 303 7.02 -17.48 4.54
C GLU A 303 6.13 -17.75 5.76
N SER A 304 5.81 -16.74 6.57
CA SER A 304 4.91 -16.91 7.71
C SER A 304 3.51 -17.36 7.27
N ALA A 305 2.99 -16.85 6.17
CA ALA A 305 1.71 -17.25 5.62
C ALA A 305 1.80 -18.49 4.72
N GLN A 306 2.98 -18.95 4.33
CA GLN A 306 3.19 -20.05 3.37
C GLN A 306 2.35 -19.86 2.08
N CYS A 307 2.29 -18.63 1.56
CA CYS A 307 1.40 -18.24 0.47
C CYS A 307 2.11 -18.00 -0.87
N GLY A 308 3.40 -18.34 -0.99
CA GLY A 308 4.18 -18.10 -2.19
C GLY A 308 5.65 -18.41 -2.02
N ILE A 309 6.47 -17.93 -2.95
CA ILE A 309 7.92 -18.06 -2.96
C ILE A 309 8.61 -16.71 -3.12
N CYS A 310 9.83 -16.59 -2.56
CA CYS A 310 10.66 -15.40 -2.69
C CYS A 310 11.88 -15.72 -3.55
N ILE A 311 12.20 -14.82 -4.51
CA ILE A 311 13.31 -14.98 -5.47
C ILE A 311 14.07 -13.67 -5.62
N ASP A 312 15.33 -13.71 -6.08
CA ASP A 312 16.04 -12.48 -6.49
C ASP A 312 15.30 -11.84 -7.68
N PRO A 313 14.78 -10.63 -7.54
CA PRO A 313 13.98 -9.99 -8.60
C PRO A 313 14.81 -9.60 -9.84
N ARG A 314 16.10 -9.84 -9.87
CA ARG A 314 17.00 -9.59 -11.01
C ARG A 314 17.28 -10.85 -11.84
N ASP A 315 16.95 -12.02 -11.30
CA ASP A 315 17.21 -13.33 -11.91
C ASP A 315 15.92 -13.85 -12.60
N ALA A 316 15.73 -13.45 -13.85
CA ALA A 316 14.55 -13.84 -14.64
C ALA A 316 14.54 -15.35 -14.95
N GLU A 317 15.69 -15.95 -15.18
CA GLU A 317 15.83 -17.37 -15.50
C GLU A 317 15.41 -18.25 -14.32
N ARG A 318 15.90 -17.91 -13.12
CA ARG A 318 15.51 -18.63 -11.90
C ARG A 318 14.05 -18.40 -11.55
N ALA A 319 13.54 -17.19 -11.81
CA ALA A 319 12.12 -16.87 -11.63
C ALA A 319 11.24 -17.71 -12.58
N ALA A 320 11.61 -17.80 -13.85
CA ALA A 320 10.88 -18.60 -14.84
C ALA A 320 10.87 -20.09 -14.46
N ALA A 321 12.01 -20.65 -14.05
CA ALA A 321 12.10 -22.04 -13.60
C ALA A 321 11.22 -22.32 -12.36
N ALA A 322 11.21 -21.41 -11.38
CA ALA A 322 10.38 -21.53 -10.19
C ALA A 322 8.88 -21.41 -10.51
N ILE A 323 8.51 -20.53 -11.45
CA ILE A 323 7.15 -20.39 -11.93
C ILE A 323 6.68 -21.68 -12.61
N LEU A 324 7.47 -22.26 -13.53
CA LEU A 324 7.13 -23.52 -14.20
C LEU A 324 6.88 -24.64 -13.19
N ARG A 325 7.79 -24.79 -12.23
CA ARG A 325 7.60 -25.77 -11.17
C ARG A 325 6.29 -25.58 -10.41
N LEU A 326 5.94 -24.36 -10.03
CA LEU A 326 4.67 -24.09 -9.37
C LEU A 326 3.47 -24.37 -10.27
N LEU A 327 3.57 -24.12 -11.58
CA LEU A 327 2.50 -24.41 -12.53
C LEU A 327 2.29 -25.92 -12.72
N GLU A 328 3.32 -26.74 -12.55
CA GLU A 328 3.24 -28.21 -12.58
C GLU A 328 2.70 -28.82 -11.28
N GLU A 329 2.64 -28.05 -10.17
CA GLU A 329 2.20 -28.51 -8.85
C GLU A 329 0.85 -27.87 -8.43
N PRO A 330 -0.32 -28.26 -8.99
CA PRO A 330 -1.60 -27.62 -8.74
C PRO A 330 -2.05 -27.71 -7.26
N GLU A 331 -1.73 -28.81 -6.58
CA GLU A 331 -2.06 -29.01 -5.17
C GLU A 331 -1.27 -28.02 -4.28
N LEU A 332 0.01 -27.80 -4.61
CA LEU A 332 0.84 -26.83 -3.90
C LEU A 332 0.30 -25.41 -4.10
N ARG A 333 -0.08 -25.05 -5.33
CA ARG A 333 -0.70 -23.74 -5.63
C ARG A 333 -1.98 -23.56 -4.82
N GLN A 334 -2.87 -24.58 -4.81
CA GLN A 334 -4.11 -24.53 -4.05
C GLN A 334 -3.85 -24.35 -2.55
N LYS A 335 -2.86 -25.06 -1.99
CA LYS A 335 -2.47 -24.94 -0.59
C LYS A 335 -1.96 -23.53 -0.27
N MET A 336 -1.05 -23.00 -1.10
CA MET A 336 -0.51 -21.64 -0.94
C MET A 336 -1.61 -20.56 -1.02
N GLY A 337 -2.51 -20.68 -1.99
CA GLY A 337 -3.65 -19.79 -2.13
C GLY A 337 -4.58 -19.80 -0.92
N THR A 338 -4.93 -21.00 -0.44
CA THR A 338 -5.75 -21.17 0.77
C THR A 338 -5.09 -20.56 2.01
N ASN A 339 -3.80 -20.80 2.19
CA ASN A 339 -3.02 -20.25 3.29
C ASN A 339 -3.01 -18.70 3.25
N GLY A 340 -2.77 -18.12 2.07
CA GLY A 340 -2.81 -16.67 1.87
C GLY A 340 -4.17 -16.09 2.25
N ARG A 341 -5.26 -16.68 1.76
CA ARG A 341 -6.62 -16.24 2.08
C ARG A 341 -6.94 -16.34 3.58
N ASN A 342 -6.52 -17.41 4.24
CA ASN A 342 -6.70 -17.58 5.68
C ASN A 342 -5.94 -16.51 6.48
N ALA A 343 -4.74 -16.15 6.06
CA ALA A 343 -3.97 -15.06 6.67
C ALA A 343 -4.68 -13.71 6.53
N ILE A 344 -5.32 -13.44 5.39
CA ILE A 344 -6.15 -12.24 5.20
C ILE A 344 -7.35 -12.25 6.15
N LEU A 345 -8.12 -13.34 6.18
CA LEU A 345 -9.31 -13.44 7.03
C LEU A 345 -8.97 -13.26 8.51
N SER A 346 -7.83 -13.77 8.94
CA SER A 346 -7.44 -13.78 10.35
C SER A 346 -6.75 -12.49 10.81
N ALA A 347 -5.88 -11.90 9.99
CA ALA A 347 -5.00 -10.82 10.43
C ALA A 347 -4.82 -9.67 9.44
N TYR A 348 -4.58 -9.95 8.15
CA TYR A 348 -4.16 -8.94 7.19
C TYR A 348 -5.36 -8.25 6.49
N ASN A 349 -6.31 -7.76 7.26
CA ASN A 349 -7.54 -7.15 6.76
C ASN A 349 -7.79 -5.77 7.38
N TRP A 350 -8.58 -4.95 6.67
CA TRP A 350 -8.89 -3.61 7.15
C TRP A 350 -9.68 -3.58 8.47
N PRO A 351 -10.66 -4.46 8.73
CA PRO A 351 -11.32 -4.53 10.04
C PRO A 351 -10.36 -4.69 11.21
N ALA A 352 -9.24 -5.42 11.03
CA ALA A 352 -8.20 -5.51 12.05
C ALA A 352 -7.42 -4.20 12.19
N ALA A 353 -7.02 -3.59 11.07
CA ALA A 353 -6.29 -2.33 11.05
C ALA A 353 -7.13 -1.15 11.59
N SER A 354 -8.43 -1.11 11.30
CA SER A 354 -9.33 -0.04 11.79
C SER A 354 -9.48 -0.06 13.32
N ARG A 355 -9.41 -1.21 13.97
CA ARG A 355 -9.40 -1.28 15.45
C ARG A 355 -8.19 -0.56 16.06
N VAL A 356 -7.02 -0.66 15.42
CA VAL A 356 -5.82 0.10 15.83
C VAL A 356 -6.05 1.59 15.64
N LEU A 357 -6.65 2.00 14.51
CA LEU A 357 -6.97 3.39 14.22
C LEU A 357 -7.95 3.97 15.27
N SER A 358 -9.02 3.24 15.59
CA SER A 358 -10.00 3.62 16.61
C SER A 358 -9.32 3.81 17.99
N GLN A 359 -8.45 2.89 18.39
CA GLN A 359 -7.69 3.00 19.64
C GLN A 359 -6.79 4.25 19.66
N ILE A 360 -6.17 4.61 18.53
CA ILE A 360 -5.38 5.84 18.40
C ILE A 360 -6.25 7.07 18.65
N TYR A 361 -7.44 7.14 18.05
CA TYR A 361 -8.36 8.26 18.26
C TYR A 361 -8.79 8.39 19.73
N GLN A 362 -9.15 7.28 20.36
CA GLN A 362 -9.49 7.26 21.79
C GLN A 362 -8.34 7.76 22.67
N ASN A 363 -7.11 7.34 22.38
CA ASN A 363 -5.92 7.82 23.09
C ASN A 363 -5.72 9.32 22.91
N VAL A 364 -5.80 9.82 21.67
CA VAL A 364 -5.63 11.25 21.38
C VAL A 364 -6.75 12.07 22.01
N LEU A 365 -8.00 11.61 21.96
CA LEU A 365 -9.15 12.30 22.58
C LEU A 365 -9.03 12.38 24.10
N SER A 366 -8.51 11.33 24.73
CA SER A 366 -8.25 11.31 26.17
C SER A 366 -6.94 12.01 26.59
N GLY A 367 -6.17 12.56 25.65
CA GLY A 367 -4.89 13.23 25.91
C GLY A 367 -3.72 12.28 26.18
N LYS A 368 -3.88 10.97 25.94
CA LYS A 368 -2.81 9.99 26.06
C LYS A 368 -1.89 10.05 24.83
N ARG A 369 -0.60 10.21 25.06
CA ARG A 369 0.45 10.21 24.02
C ARG A 369 1.21 8.88 24.03
N SER A 370 0.53 7.78 23.76
CA SER A 370 1.11 6.43 23.73
C SER A 370 0.91 5.77 22.37
N ALA A 371 1.89 4.99 21.93
CA ALA A 371 1.73 4.11 20.79
C ALA A 371 0.65 3.06 21.07
N VAL A 372 -0.03 2.62 20.02
CA VAL A 372 -0.85 1.41 20.03
C VAL A 372 0.00 0.27 19.46
N GLU A 373 -0.04 -0.87 20.12
CA GLU A 373 0.72 -2.05 19.66
C GLU A 373 0.34 -2.42 18.22
N PRO A 374 1.34 -2.68 17.36
CA PRO A 374 1.09 -3.10 16.00
C PRO A 374 0.41 -4.47 15.98
N LEU A 375 -0.43 -4.70 14.97
CA LEU A 375 -1.00 -6.03 14.73
C LEU A 375 0.13 -7.07 14.61
N PRO A 376 -0.03 -8.26 15.21
CA PRO A 376 0.93 -9.35 15.04
C PRO A 376 1.00 -9.76 13.56
N LEU A 377 2.17 -10.19 13.12
CA LEU A 377 2.27 -10.87 11.84
C LEU A 377 1.63 -12.25 11.96
N TRP A 378 0.84 -12.61 10.95
CA TRP A 378 0.25 -13.94 10.88
C TRP A 378 1.35 -15.00 10.77
N SER A 379 1.19 -16.09 11.48
CA SER A 379 1.95 -17.33 11.29
C SER A 379 0.99 -18.50 11.19
N VAL A 380 1.22 -19.37 10.24
CA VAL A 380 0.54 -20.68 10.25
C VAL A 380 1.04 -21.39 11.52
N GLU A 381 0.15 -21.80 12.42
CA GLU A 381 0.55 -22.70 13.51
C GLU A 381 1.24 -23.91 12.87
N PRO A 382 2.42 -24.34 13.38
CA PRO A 382 3.07 -25.51 12.83
C PRO A 382 2.15 -26.72 13.04
N VAL A 383 1.39 -27.05 12.01
CA VAL A 383 0.94 -28.42 11.83
C VAL A 383 2.23 -29.18 11.62
N ASP A 384 2.58 -30.14 12.48
CA ASP A 384 3.80 -30.97 12.43
C ASP A 384 4.25 -31.23 10.98
N ALA A 385 4.97 -30.32 10.43
CA ALA A 385 5.46 -30.36 9.07
C ALA A 385 6.96 -30.52 9.16
N ALA A 386 7.42 -31.66 8.70
CA ALA A 386 8.81 -31.86 8.35
C ALA A 386 9.32 -30.63 7.59
N PRO A 387 10.52 -30.12 7.89
CA PRO A 387 11.04 -28.92 7.27
C PRO A 387 11.06 -29.13 5.76
N CYS A 388 10.24 -28.37 5.04
CA CYS A 388 10.39 -28.22 3.59
C CYS A 388 11.71 -27.48 3.36
N SER A 389 12.79 -28.24 3.27
CA SER A 389 14.13 -27.76 2.94
C SER A 389 14.16 -27.35 1.48
N THR A 390 13.54 -26.24 1.13
CA THR A 390 13.78 -25.55 -0.13
C THR A 390 15.00 -24.64 -0.03
N ARG A 391 16.08 -25.11 0.56
CA ARG A 391 17.41 -24.69 0.12
C ARG A 391 17.64 -25.36 -1.24
N VAL A 392 17.35 -24.64 -2.31
CA VAL A 392 17.88 -24.99 -3.62
C VAL A 392 19.41 -24.88 -3.48
N VAL A 393 20.05 -26.03 -3.34
CA VAL A 393 21.51 -26.19 -3.39
C VAL A 393 21.99 -25.67 -4.73
N ALA A 394 23.13 -24.99 -4.69
CA ALA A 394 23.85 -24.30 -5.75
C ALA A 394 23.91 -24.99 -7.12
#